data_fcf0df519a967f75b735ca97467b41ac
#
_entry.id   fcf0df519a967f75b735ca97467b41ac
#
_cell.length_a   1.000
_cell.length_b   1.000
_cell.length_c   1.000
_cell.angle_alpha   90.00
_cell.angle_beta   90.00
_cell.angle_gamma   90.00
#
_symmetry.space_group_name_H-M   'P 1'
#
loop_
_entity.id
_entity.type
_entity.pdbx_description
1 polymer ?
#
loop_
_entity_poly.entity_id
_entity_poly.type
_entity_poly.pdbx_seq_one_letter_code
_entity_poly.pdbx_strand_id
1 'polypeptide(L)'
;LHTAYRRQRQMCIRDRIRYANDEIFQFETTYMSARLYPDISIQVLQESKYRFFEETKGLKIAYSHHTVTPLLPSPQIAQMFCITPNTPILRVANVTHLGNGQIMDYTELTLNSPKYQLTYIKK
;
A
#
# COMPACT_ATOMS: atom_id res chain seq x y z
N LEU A 1 3.53 12.25 -8.24
CA LEU A 1 3.07 12.17 -6.87
C LEU A 1 3.97 11.26 -6.03
N HIS A 2 4.25 10.05 -6.51
CA HIS A 2 5.14 9.11 -5.84
C HIS A 2 6.55 9.70 -5.66
N THR A 3 7.10 10.31 -6.68
CA THR A 3 8.43 10.93 -6.64
C THR A 3 8.47 12.10 -5.65
N ALA A 4 7.45 12.96 -5.68
CA ALA A 4 7.35 14.09 -4.76
C ALA A 4 7.23 13.61 -3.31
N TYR A 5 6.45 12.56 -3.08
CA TYR A 5 6.28 11.99 -1.74
C TYR A 5 7.59 11.38 -1.22
N ARG A 6 8.33 10.68 -2.08
CA ARG A 6 9.62 10.09 -1.72
C ARG A 6 10.70 11.11 -1.40
N ARG A 7 10.60 12.34 -1.94
CA ARG A 7 11.58 13.41 -1.68
C ARG A 7 11.48 13.97 -0.27
N GLN A 8 10.41 13.68 0.45
CA GLN A 8 10.31 14.08 1.84
C GLN A 8 11.33 13.28 2.65
N ARG A 9 12.27 13.96 3.27
CA ARG A 9 13.38 13.33 3.98
C ARG A 9 12.95 12.52 5.20
N GLN A 10 11.74 12.78 5.70
CA GLN A 10 11.20 12.12 6.88
C GLN A 10 9.98 11.31 6.49
N MET A 11 10.23 10.12 5.97
CA MET A 11 9.15 9.18 5.64
C MET A 11 9.24 7.96 6.53
N CYS A 12 8.11 7.53 7.04
CA CYS A 12 7.95 6.24 7.65
C CYS A 12 7.56 5.26 6.56
N ILE A 13 8.40 4.25 6.33
CA ILE A 13 8.19 3.24 5.29
C ILE A 13 7.97 1.90 5.98
N ARG A 14 6.97 1.18 5.52
CA ARG A 14 6.67 -0.14 6.04
C ARG A 14 6.42 -1.11 4.90
N ASP A 15 7.12 -2.25 4.96
CA ASP A 15 6.89 -3.39 4.09
C ASP A 15 6.10 -4.45 4.81
N ARG A 16 5.20 -5.11 4.07
CA ARG A 16 4.41 -6.21 4.60
C ARG A 16 4.17 -7.26 3.54
N ILE A 17 4.33 -8.53 3.94
CA ILE A 17 4.03 -9.68 3.10
C ILE A 17 2.78 -10.35 3.65
N ARG A 18 1.81 -10.61 2.79
CA ARG A 18 0.59 -11.32 3.17
C ARG A 18 0.56 -12.70 2.55
N TYR A 19 0.08 -13.65 3.35
CA TYR A 19 0.01 -15.06 3.01
C TYR A 19 -1.44 -15.52 2.95
N ALA A 20 -1.70 -16.45 2.05
CA ALA A 20 -2.95 -17.21 2.02
C ALA A 20 -2.58 -18.68 1.86
N ASN A 21 -3.03 -19.55 2.79
CA ASN A 21 -2.70 -20.98 2.79
C ASN A 21 -1.19 -21.24 2.68
N ASP A 22 -0.40 -20.47 3.48
CA ASP A 22 1.07 -20.54 3.53
C ASP A 22 1.78 -20.13 2.25
N GLU A 23 1.07 -19.54 1.30
CA GLU A 23 1.65 -19.00 0.07
C GLU A 23 1.56 -17.49 0.05
N ILE A 24 2.61 -16.84 -0.47
CA ILE A 24 2.65 -15.38 -0.58
C ILE A 24 1.73 -14.96 -1.72
N PHE A 25 0.75 -14.11 -1.42
CA PHE A 25 -0.14 -13.58 -2.45
C PHE A 25 -0.01 -12.06 -2.65
N GLN A 26 0.60 -11.36 -1.71
CA GLN A 26 0.69 -9.91 -1.77
C GLN A 26 1.95 -9.42 -1.08
N PHE A 27 2.59 -8.46 -1.71
CA PHE A 27 3.65 -7.65 -1.12
C PHE A 27 3.18 -6.19 -1.08
N GLU A 28 3.31 -5.56 0.09
CA GLU A 28 2.81 -4.20 0.29
C GLU A 28 3.93 -3.31 0.83
N THR A 29 4.07 -2.11 0.26
CA THR A 29 4.93 -1.07 0.80
C THR A 29 4.08 0.17 1.05
N THR A 30 4.09 0.65 2.28
CA THR A 30 3.35 1.85 2.68
C THR A 30 4.34 2.97 3.02
N TYR A 31 4.07 4.15 2.47
CA TYR A 31 4.85 5.37 2.72
C TYR A 31 3.97 6.38 3.43
N MET A 32 4.45 6.92 4.54
CA MET A 32 3.74 7.96 5.31
C MET A 32 4.73 9.04 5.71
N SER A 33 4.24 10.28 5.81
CA SER A 33 5.10 11.39 6.20
C SER A 33 5.26 11.43 7.72
N ALA A 34 6.46 11.14 8.19
CA ALA A 34 6.79 11.28 9.61
C ALA A 34 6.80 12.76 10.04
N ARG A 35 7.01 13.67 9.10
CA ARG A 35 6.94 15.11 9.36
C ARG A 35 5.52 15.57 9.66
N LEU A 36 4.55 15.11 8.86
CA LEU A 36 3.15 15.46 9.07
C LEU A 36 2.52 14.69 10.23
N TYR A 37 3.03 13.51 10.51
CA TYR A 37 2.49 12.62 11.54
C TYR A 37 3.62 12.12 12.43
N PRO A 38 4.21 13.00 13.28
CA PRO A 38 5.40 12.64 14.04
C PRO A 38 5.16 11.60 15.12
N ASP A 39 3.91 11.38 15.52
CA ASP A 39 3.54 10.39 16.52
C ASP A 39 3.21 9.02 15.93
N ILE A 40 3.40 8.84 14.61
CA ILE A 40 3.26 7.53 13.99
C ILE A 40 4.43 6.65 14.39
N SER A 41 4.10 5.41 14.77
CA SER A 41 5.07 4.38 15.11
C SER A 41 4.77 3.10 14.35
N ILE A 42 5.72 2.19 14.33
CA ILE A 42 5.51 0.86 13.75
C ILE A 42 4.35 0.15 14.45
N GLN A 43 4.24 0.31 15.77
CA GLN A 43 3.15 -0.30 16.53
C GLN A 43 1.79 0.20 16.07
N VAL A 44 1.65 1.51 15.87
CA VAL A 44 0.41 2.11 15.37
C VAL A 44 0.04 1.55 14.00
N LEU A 45 1.03 1.44 13.11
CA LEU A 45 0.81 0.91 11.76
C LEU A 45 0.45 -0.57 11.78
N GLN A 46 0.95 -1.33 12.75
CA GLN A 46 0.60 -2.74 12.90
C GLN A 46 -0.82 -2.95 13.40
N GLU A 47 -1.30 -2.06 14.25
CA GLU A 47 -2.66 -2.16 14.80
C GLU A 47 -3.70 -1.73 13.77
N SER A 48 -3.80 -0.44 13.50
CA SER A 48 -4.70 0.10 12.47
C SER A 48 -4.37 1.56 12.21
N LYS A 49 -3.89 1.85 11.01
CA LYS A 49 -3.63 3.23 10.62
C LYS A 49 -4.93 4.05 10.50
N TYR A 50 -6.03 3.43 10.09
CA TYR A 50 -7.32 4.10 9.97
C TYR A 50 -7.82 4.56 11.34
N ARG A 51 -7.73 3.69 12.33
CA ARG A 51 -8.11 4.00 13.69
C ARG A 51 -7.27 5.14 14.27
N PHE A 52 -5.96 5.14 13.99
CA PHE A 52 -5.08 6.22 14.41
C PHE A 52 -5.53 7.56 13.85
N PHE A 53 -5.80 7.63 12.55
CA PHE A 53 -6.19 8.90 11.93
C PHE A 53 -7.58 9.34 12.35
N GLU A 54 -8.56 8.46 12.37
CA GLU A 54 -9.94 8.83 12.68
C GLU A 54 -10.19 9.04 14.17
N GLU A 55 -9.68 8.16 15.03
CA GLU A 55 -9.96 8.23 16.47
C GLU A 55 -8.95 9.08 17.22
N THR A 56 -7.65 8.92 16.94
CA THR A 56 -6.61 9.62 17.69
C THR A 56 -6.39 11.04 17.17
N LYS A 57 -6.39 11.22 15.85
CA LYS A 57 -6.16 12.53 15.22
C LYS A 57 -7.45 13.27 14.87
N GLY A 58 -8.59 12.59 14.88
CA GLY A 58 -9.88 13.20 14.52
C GLY A 58 -9.96 13.61 13.06
N LEU A 59 -9.17 12.99 12.19
CA LEU A 59 -9.12 13.29 10.77
C LEU A 59 -9.91 12.24 9.99
N LYS A 60 -10.86 12.69 9.19
CA LYS A 60 -11.67 11.79 8.36
C LYS A 60 -10.94 11.46 7.07
N ILE A 61 -11.03 10.20 6.65
CA ILE A 61 -10.57 9.77 5.35
C ILE A 61 -11.60 10.21 4.31
N ALA A 62 -11.16 11.00 3.33
CA ALA A 62 -12.05 11.51 2.30
C ALA A 62 -12.24 10.51 1.17
N TYR A 63 -11.13 10.05 0.57
CA TYR A 63 -11.17 9.09 -0.53
C TYR A 63 -9.80 8.48 -0.76
N SER A 64 -9.79 7.40 -1.53
CA SER A 64 -8.56 6.77 -2.01
C SER A 64 -8.57 6.70 -3.52
N HIS A 65 -7.42 6.99 -4.13
CA HIS A 65 -7.23 6.88 -5.57
C HIS A 65 -6.36 5.66 -5.85
N HIS A 66 -6.90 4.70 -6.58
CA HIS A 66 -6.23 3.45 -6.92
C HIS A 66 -5.88 3.43 -8.40
N THR A 67 -4.64 3.05 -8.70
CA THR A 67 -4.18 2.83 -10.07
C THR A 67 -3.71 1.38 -10.19
N VAL A 68 -4.34 0.62 -11.07
CA VAL A 68 -4.04 -0.80 -11.27
C VAL A 68 -3.27 -0.94 -12.58
N THR A 69 -2.09 -1.56 -12.51
CA THR A 69 -1.21 -1.72 -13.67
C THR A 69 -0.76 -3.18 -13.78
N PRO A 70 -0.98 -3.83 -14.93
CA PRO A 70 -0.37 -5.14 -15.19
C PRO A 70 1.10 -4.96 -15.53
N LEU A 71 1.94 -5.89 -15.07
CA LEU A 71 3.36 -5.87 -15.38
C LEU A 71 3.95 -7.26 -15.21
N LEU A 72 5.15 -7.46 -15.76
CA LEU A 72 5.91 -8.67 -15.51
C LEU A 72 6.69 -8.51 -14.21
N PRO A 73 6.82 -9.58 -13.42
CA PRO A 73 7.55 -9.51 -12.16
C PRO A 73 9.05 -9.40 -12.40
N SER A 74 9.75 -8.77 -11.44
CA SER A 74 11.19 -8.91 -11.34
C SER A 74 11.54 -10.37 -11.01
N PRO A 75 12.81 -10.81 -11.25
CA PRO A 75 13.20 -12.16 -10.86
C PRO A 75 12.98 -12.45 -9.38
N GLN A 76 13.20 -11.47 -8.52
CA GLN A 76 13.00 -11.60 -7.08
C GLN A 76 11.53 -11.82 -6.72
N ILE A 77 10.65 -11.04 -7.33
CA ILE A 77 9.20 -11.16 -7.10
C ILE A 77 8.68 -12.49 -7.66
N ALA A 78 9.15 -12.90 -8.85
CA ALA A 78 8.76 -14.16 -9.43
C ALA A 78 9.13 -15.33 -8.51
N GLN A 79 10.33 -15.30 -7.95
CA GLN A 79 10.78 -16.32 -7.02
C GLN A 79 9.93 -16.31 -5.74
N MET A 80 9.66 -15.14 -5.20
CA MET A 80 8.86 -14.98 -3.99
C MET A 80 7.43 -15.50 -4.18
N PHE A 81 6.83 -15.24 -5.33
CA PHE A 81 5.47 -15.67 -5.65
C PHE A 81 5.40 -17.09 -6.19
N CYS A 82 6.55 -17.76 -6.40
CA CYS A 82 6.62 -19.10 -7.00
C CYS A 82 5.96 -19.13 -8.38
N ILE A 83 6.23 -18.14 -9.20
CA ILE A 83 5.72 -18.01 -10.57
C ILE A 83 6.89 -17.85 -11.53
N THR A 84 6.62 -18.05 -12.83
CA THR A 84 7.62 -17.81 -13.86
C THR A 84 7.77 -16.31 -14.12
N PRO A 85 8.94 -15.83 -14.59
CA PRO A 85 9.11 -14.41 -14.92
C PRO A 85 8.20 -13.91 -16.03
N ASN A 86 7.58 -14.82 -16.78
CA ASN A 86 6.64 -14.47 -17.86
C ASN A 86 5.19 -14.42 -17.39
N THR A 87 4.93 -14.68 -16.12
CA THR A 87 3.59 -14.64 -15.54
C THR A 87 3.25 -13.19 -15.16
N PRO A 88 2.24 -12.57 -15.78
CA PRO A 88 1.87 -11.21 -15.41
C PRO A 88 1.37 -11.12 -13.98
N ILE A 89 1.70 -10.03 -13.32
CA ILE A 89 1.22 -9.68 -11.99
C ILE A 89 0.53 -8.33 -12.03
N LEU A 90 -0.12 -7.96 -10.95
CA LEU A 90 -0.76 -6.65 -10.82
C LEU A 90 -0.03 -5.81 -9.80
N ARG A 91 0.12 -4.52 -10.11
CA ARG A 91 0.52 -3.51 -9.15
C ARG A 91 -0.63 -2.56 -8.92
N VAL A 92 -0.96 -2.31 -7.66
CA VAL A 92 -1.95 -1.32 -7.28
C VAL A 92 -1.23 -0.22 -6.51
N ALA A 93 -1.24 0.98 -7.07
CA ALA A 93 -0.76 2.18 -6.37
C ALA A 93 -1.98 2.88 -5.79
N ASN A 94 -1.90 3.24 -4.51
CA ASN A 94 -3.01 3.82 -3.79
C ASN A 94 -2.57 5.06 -3.04
N VAL A 95 -3.28 6.17 -3.25
CA VAL A 95 -3.09 7.41 -2.50
C VAL A 95 -4.36 7.68 -1.71
N THR A 96 -4.24 7.78 -0.39
CA THR A 96 -5.38 8.07 0.48
C THR A 96 -5.34 9.53 0.91
N HIS A 97 -6.45 10.23 0.70
CA HIS A 97 -6.62 11.65 1.01
C HIS A 97 -7.51 11.82 2.24
N LEU A 98 -7.09 12.72 3.12
CA LEU A 98 -7.86 13.13 4.28
C LEU A 98 -8.80 14.29 3.94
N GLY A 99 -9.81 14.47 4.77
CA GLY A 99 -10.80 15.54 4.57
C GLY A 99 -10.24 16.95 4.64
N ASN A 100 -9.06 17.11 5.26
CA ASN A 100 -8.37 18.41 5.33
C ASN A 100 -7.47 18.69 4.12
N GLY A 101 -7.47 17.81 3.11
CA GLY A 101 -6.66 17.95 1.91
C GLY A 101 -5.26 17.33 1.98
N GLN A 102 -4.84 16.87 3.14
CA GLN A 102 -3.55 16.21 3.30
C GLN A 102 -3.60 14.77 2.80
N ILE A 103 -2.43 14.26 2.38
CA ILE A 103 -2.29 12.86 2.02
C ILE A 103 -1.98 12.06 3.28
N MET A 104 -2.78 11.03 3.55
CA MET A 104 -2.55 10.14 4.66
C MET A 104 -1.38 9.20 4.36
N ASP A 105 -1.45 8.51 3.23
CA ASP A 105 -0.42 7.57 2.83
C ASP A 105 -0.38 7.36 1.32
N TYR A 106 0.71 6.77 0.88
CA TYR A 106 0.88 6.18 -0.44
C TYR A 106 1.24 4.71 -0.25
N THR A 107 0.51 3.81 -0.89
CA THR A 107 0.72 2.37 -0.76
C THR A 107 0.92 1.74 -2.13
N GLU A 108 1.93 0.91 -2.26
CA GLU A 108 2.14 0.06 -3.43
C GLU A 108 1.86 -1.39 -3.05
N LEU A 109 0.93 -2.02 -3.75
CA LEU A 109 0.63 -3.44 -3.62
C LEU A 109 1.15 -4.15 -4.86
N THR A 110 1.90 -5.24 -4.64
CA THR A 110 2.27 -6.16 -5.71
C THR A 110 1.52 -7.45 -5.47
N LEU A 111 0.67 -7.83 -6.41
CA LEU A 111 -0.29 -8.91 -6.24
C LEU A 111 0.07 -10.10 -7.11
N ASN A 112 0.08 -11.30 -6.52
CA ASN A 112 0.23 -12.55 -7.25
C ASN A 112 -1.07 -12.83 -8.00
N SER A 113 -1.16 -12.35 -9.26
CA SER A 113 -2.40 -12.37 -10.02
C SER A 113 -3.00 -13.78 -10.23
N PRO A 114 -2.20 -14.87 -10.37
CA PRO A 114 -2.79 -16.21 -10.41
C PRO A 114 -3.62 -16.58 -9.17
N LYS A 115 -3.36 -15.91 -8.03
CA LYS A 115 -4.03 -16.18 -6.76
C LYS A 115 -4.93 -15.05 -6.30
N TYR A 116 -5.02 -13.97 -7.09
CA TYR A 116 -5.73 -12.77 -6.70
C TYR A 116 -6.62 -12.26 -7.82
N GLN A 117 -7.83 -11.88 -7.46
CA GLN A 117 -8.79 -11.31 -8.39
C GLN A 117 -9.30 -9.98 -7.83
N LEU A 118 -9.27 -8.96 -8.65
CA LEU A 118 -9.82 -7.65 -8.29
C LEU A 118 -11.25 -7.54 -8.80
N THR A 119 -12.19 -7.31 -7.89
CA THR A 119 -13.58 -7.08 -8.25
C THR A 119 -14.10 -5.80 -7.62
N TYR A 120 -15.03 -5.14 -8.28
CA TYR A 120 -15.67 -3.95 -7.73
C TYR A 120 -17.12 -3.90 -8.18
N ILE A 121 -17.93 -3.17 -7.42
CA ILE A 121 -19.33 -2.96 -7.73
C ILE A 121 -19.50 -1.48 -8.08
N LYS A 122 -20.05 -1.24 -9.27
CA LYS A 122 -20.40 0.11 -9.71
C LYS A 122 -21.90 0.32 -9.49
N LYS A 123 -22.21 1.35 -8.72
CA LYS A 123 -23.61 1.71 -8.48
C LYS A 123 -24.08 2.85 -9.34
#